data_80b982700d05b124a0a6d13cb2d80836
#
_entry.id   80b982700d05b124a0a6d13cb2d80836
#
_cell.length_a   1.000
_cell.length_b   1.000
_cell.length_c   1.000
_cell.angle_alpha   90.00
_cell.angle_beta   90.00
_cell.angle_gamma   90.00
#
_symmetry.space_group_name_H-M   'P 1'
#
loop_
_entity.id
_entity.type
_entity.pdbx_description
1 polymer ?
#
loop_
_entity_poly.entity_id
_entity_poly.type
_entity_poly.pdbx_seq_one_letter_code
_entity_poly.pdbx_strand_id
1 'polypeptide(L)'
;DKLRGEGITTEVIRGDVPAHRRTSIFKDFQESVNPRVLVIQPQAAAHGVTLTAANTVVWWGPTSSLETYDQANARVHRSGQKHKSTVVQLQGSAAEKHVYKLLDKRINVHAKFIDLYKEILD
;
A
#
# COMPACT_ATOMS: atom_id res chain seq x y z
N ASP A 1 10.84 13.40 -10.34
CA ASP A 1 10.51 12.72 -9.08
C ASP A 1 11.40 13.26 -7.94
N LYS A 2 10.73 13.66 -6.86
CA LYS A 2 11.39 14.33 -5.73
C LYS A 2 12.35 13.39 -4.98
N LEU A 3 12.00 12.12 -4.83
CA LEU A 3 12.87 11.14 -4.16
C LEU A 3 14.15 10.89 -4.96
N ARG A 4 14.04 10.76 -6.26
CA ARG A 4 15.21 10.60 -7.13
C ARG A 4 16.10 11.81 -7.10
N GLY A 5 15.53 13.00 -7.03
CA GLY A 5 16.26 14.25 -6.92
C GLY A 5 17.10 14.34 -5.65
N GLU A 6 16.74 13.60 -4.60
CA GLU A 6 17.49 13.54 -3.34
C GLU A 6 18.42 12.32 -3.25
N GLY A 7 18.64 11.62 -4.35
CA GLY A 7 19.53 10.47 -4.40
C GLY A 7 18.93 9.18 -3.89
N ILE A 8 17.62 9.12 -3.69
CA ILE A 8 16.91 7.91 -3.24
C ILE A 8 16.42 7.14 -4.47
N THR A 9 16.91 5.92 -4.66
CA THR A 9 16.50 5.10 -5.79
C THR A 9 15.04 4.65 -5.61
N THR A 10 14.23 4.92 -6.62
CA THR A 10 12.79 4.71 -6.58
C THR A 10 12.32 4.08 -7.87
N GLU A 11 11.45 3.07 -7.76
CA GLU A 11 10.73 2.51 -8.88
C GLU A 11 9.23 2.65 -8.65
N VAL A 12 8.49 2.85 -9.74
CA VAL A 12 7.04 3.03 -9.71
C VAL A 12 6.39 1.84 -10.40
N ILE A 13 5.43 1.20 -9.70
CA ILE A 13 4.68 0.07 -10.23
C ILE A 13 3.22 0.48 -10.36
N ARG A 14 2.78 0.64 -11.61
CA ARG A 14 1.39 0.95 -11.97
C ARG A 14 0.82 -0.21 -12.76
N GLY A 15 -0.50 -0.18 -12.96
CA GLY A 15 -1.19 -1.23 -13.69
C GLY A 15 -0.71 -1.44 -15.13
N ASP A 16 -0.14 -0.40 -15.74
CA ASP A 16 0.37 -0.45 -17.11
C ASP A 16 1.81 -1.01 -17.21
N VAL A 17 2.47 -1.29 -16.09
CA VAL A 17 3.81 -1.89 -16.10
C VAL A 17 3.69 -3.37 -16.48
N PRO A 18 4.43 -3.84 -17.52
CA PRO A 18 4.37 -5.26 -17.91
C PRO A 18 4.76 -6.21 -16.78
N ALA A 19 4.17 -7.40 -16.78
CA ALA A 19 4.39 -8.38 -15.71
C ALA A 19 5.87 -8.75 -15.53
N HIS A 20 6.61 -8.91 -16.64
CA HIS A 20 8.04 -9.25 -16.56
C HIS A 20 8.85 -8.11 -15.93
N ARG A 21 8.48 -6.87 -16.20
CA ARG A 21 9.15 -5.70 -15.63
C ARG A 21 8.84 -5.60 -14.13
N ARG A 22 7.60 -5.85 -13.73
CA ARG A 22 7.20 -5.86 -12.32
C ARG A 22 7.98 -6.92 -11.54
N THR A 23 8.07 -8.13 -12.09
CA THR A 23 8.82 -9.22 -11.47
C THR A 23 10.29 -8.84 -11.26
N SER A 24 10.91 -8.23 -12.26
CA SER A 24 12.29 -7.77 -12.17
C SER A 24 12.48 -6.71 -11.08
N ILE A 25 11.57 -5.73 -11.01
CA ILE A 25 11.63 -4.67 -10.00
C ILE A 25 11.47 -5.24 -8.60
N PHE A 26 10.50 -6.13 -8.38
CA PHE A 26 10.29 -6.75 -7.08
C PHE A 26 11.49 -7.58 -6.64
N LYS A 27 12.10 -8.31 -7.57
CA LYS A 27 13.30 -9.10 -7.29
C LYS A 27 14.47 -8.20 -6.88
N ASP A 28 14.70 -7.13 -7.61
CA ASP A 28 15.76 -6.18 -7.29
C ASP A 28 15.54 -5.54 -5.92
N PHE A 29 14.31 -5.16 -5.62
CA PHE A 29 13.97 -4.59 -4.31
C PHE A 29 14.24 -5.58 -3.18
N GLN A 30 13.87 -6.83 -3.36
CA GLN A 30 13.99 -7.84 -2.32
C GLN A 30 15.42 -8.34 -2.12
N GLU A 31 16.21 -8.41 -3.19
CA GLU A 31 17.53 -9.06 -3.17
C GLU A 31 18.71 -8.10 -3.30
N SER A 32 18.48 -6.87 -3.72
CA SER A 32 19.56 -5.90 -3.98
C SER A 32 19.37 -4.65 -3.12
N VAL A 33 20.40 -3.79 -3.10
CA VAL A 33 20.35 -2.52 -2.37
C VAL A 33 19.40 -1.53 -3.03
N ASN A 34 19.28 -1.58 -4.35
CA ASN A 34 18.42 -0.67 -5.12
C ASN A 34 17.34 -1.45 -5.88
N PRO A 35 16.13 -0.89 -6.04
CA PRO A 35 15.67 0.40 -5.52
C PRO A 35 15.46 0.36 -3.99
N ARG A 36 15.58 1.51 -3.34
CA ARG A 36 15.33 1.63 -1.90
C ARG A 36 13.86 1.86 -1.57
N VAL A 37 13.11 2.41 -2.52
CA VAL A 37 11.69 2.73 -2.36
C VAL A 37 10.91 2.19 -3.55
N LEU A 38 9.78 1.55 -3.26
CA LEU A 38 8.79 1.19 -4.28
C LEU A 38 7.55 2.05 -4.07
N VAL A 39 7.11 2.68 -5.15
CA VAL A 39 5.83 3.37 -5.20
C VAL A 39 4.88 2.47 -5.98
N ILE A 40 3.87 1.91 -5.32
CA ILE A 40 3.03 0.85 -5.90
C ILE A 40 1.57 1.26 -5.82
N GLN A 41 0.83 1.09 -6.92
CA GLN A 41 -0.62 1.11 -6.85
C GLN A 41 -1.09 -0.09 -6.04
N PRO A 42 -1.98 0.08 -5.05
CA PRO A 42 -2.34 -1.02 -4.14
C PRO A 42 -2.82 -2.28 -4.84
N GLN A 43 -3.54 -2.14 -5.95
CA GLN A 43 -4.02 -3.28 -6.73
C GLN A 43 -2.87 -4.11 -7.32
N ALA A 44 -1.76 -3.47 -7.65
CA ALA A 44 -0.59 -4.16 -8.20
C ALA A 44 0.17 -4.97 -7.13
N ALA A 45 -0.02 -4.65 -5.85
CA ALA A 45 0.60 -5.38 -4.73
C ALA A 45 -0.26 -6.58 -4.29
N ALA A 46 -1.45 -6.76 -4.86
CA ALA A 46 -2.41 -7.77 -4.40
C ALA A 46 -2.10 -9.20 -4.87
N HIS A 47 -1.04 -9.42 -5.65
CA HIS A 47 -0.80 -10.68 -6.33
C HIS A 47 0.28 -11.57 -5.69
N GLY A 48 0.35 -11.58 -4.37
CA GLY A 48 1.17 -12.55 -3.64
C GLY A 48 2.67 -12.27 -3.60
N VAL A 49 3.10 -11.09 -4.04
CA VAL A 49 4.52 -10.73 -4.03
C VAL A 49 5.03 -10.58 -2.59
N THR A 50 6.28 -10.96 -2.37
CA THR A 50 6.94 -10.84 -1.06
C THR A 50 7.87 -9.63 -1.07
N LEU A 51 7.69 -8.72 -0.12
CA LEU A 51 8.46 -7.49 0.01
C LEU A 51 9.03 -7.33 1.42
N THR A 52 9.49 -8.43 2.02
CA THR A 52 9.99 -8.45 3.41
C THR A 52 11.36 -7.79 3.57
N ALA A 53 12.02 -7.40 2.49
CA ALA A 53 13.20 -6.54 2.56
C ALA A 53 12.87 -5.16 3.11
N ALA A 54 11.62 -4.71 2.95
CA ALA A 54 11.10 -3.51 3.59
C ALA A 54 10.50 -3.85 4.94
N ASN A 55 10.52 -2.90 5.87
CA ASN A 55 9.81 -3.01 7.14
C ASN A 55 8.81 -1.87 7.34
N THR A 56 8.62 -1.02 6.35
CA THR A 56 7.76 0.15 6.45
C THR A 56 6.90 0.27 5.20
N VAL A 57 5.60 0.46 5.43
CA VAL A 57 4.61 0.74 4.39
C VAL A 57 4.06 2.14 4.63
N VAL A 58 4.08 2.98 3.60
CA VAL A 58 3.52 4.32 3.68
C VAL A 58 2.30 4.39 2.76
N TRP A 59 1.13 4.66 3.34
CA TRP A 59 -0.09 4.92 2.59
C TRP A 59 -0.19 6.41 2.29
N TRP A 60 -0.10 6.78 1.03
CA TRP A 60 -0.23 8.17 0.60
C TRP A 60 -1.64 8.70 0.78
N GLY A 61 -2.63 7.82 0.65
CA GLY A 61 -4.04 8.07 0.91
C GLY A 61 -4.74 6.75 1.16
N PRO A 62 -5.91 6.76 1.80
CA PRO A 62 -6.61 5.52 2.13
C PRO A 62 -7.26 4.89 0.91
N THR A 63 -7.28 3.56 0.87
CA THR A 63 -8.15 2.82 -0.03
C THR A 63 -9.50 2.59 0.64
N SER A 64 -10.57 2.46 -0.16
CA SER A 64 -11.89 2.11 0.36
C SER A 64 -12.07 0.61 0.56
N SER A 65 -11.11 -0.20 0.15
CA SER A 65 -11.16 -1.66 0.22
C SER A 65 -10.31 -2.18 1.38
N LEU A 66 -10.95 -2.75 2.37
CA LEU A 66 -10.24 -3.41 3.48
C LEU A 66 -9.38 -4.56 2.97
N GLU A 67 -9.88 -5.33 2.01
CA GLU A 67 -9.13 -6.42 1.41
C GLU A 67 -7.84 -5.93 0.76
N THR A 68 -7.91 -4.87 -0.03
CA THR A 68 -6.73 -4.27 -0.66
C THR A 68 -5.73 -3.77 0.38
N TYR A 69 -6.23 -3.12 1.43
CA TYR A 69 -5.42 -2.60 2.52
C TYR A 69 -4.65 -3.74 3.21
N ASP A 70 -5.36 -4.78 3.60
CA ASP A 70 -4.76 -5.94 4.28
C ASP A 70 -3.76 -6.67 3.39
N GLN A 71 -4.13 -6.90 2.14
CA GLN A 71 -3.26 -7.63 1.20
C GLN A 71 -1.97 -6.87 0.90
N ALA A 72 -2.06 -5.56 0.70
CA ALA A 72 -0.88 -4.75 0.44
C ALA A 72 0.06 -4.72 1.66
N ASN A 73 -0.48 -4.52 2.86
CA ASN A 73 0.33 -4.53 4.08
C ASN A 73 0.97 -5.91 4.33
N ALA A 74 0.28 -6.98 3.96
CA ALA A 74 0.78 -8.34 4.15
C ALA A 74 1.97 -8.69 3.25
N ARG A 75 2.26 -7.89 2.20
CA ARG A 75 3.47 -8.12 1.39
C ARG A 75 4.74 -7.84 2.18
N VAL A 76 4.67 -6.94 3.13
CA VAL A 76 5.78 -6.55 4.01
C VAL A 76 5.72 -7.30 5.34
N HIS A 77 4.55 -7.35 5.97
CA HIS A 77 4.34 -8.00 7.26
C HIS A 77 3.91 -9.46 7.05
N ARG A 78 4.87 -10.35 6.91
CA ARG A 78 4.62 -11.77 6.66
C ARG A 78 5.84 -12.61 7.07
N SER A 79 5.73 -13.94 6.92
CA SER A 79 6.85 -14.86 7.20
C SER A 79 8.11 -14.44 6.45
N GLY A 80 9.22 -14.41 7.14
CA GLY A 80 10.50 -13.93 6.60
C GLY A 80 10.82 -12.50 6.95
N GLN A 81 9.89 -11.75 7.55
CA GLN A 81 10.16 -10.41 8.03
C GLN A 81 11.05 -10.46 9.28
N LYS A 82 12.22 -9.80 9.21
CA LYS A 82 13.22 -9.81 10.29
C LYS A 82 13.08 -8.63 11.25
N HIS A 83 12.27 -7.65 10.89
CA HIS A 83 12.12 -6.42 11.66
C HIS A 83 10.67 -6.15 11.99
N LYS A 84 10.44 -5.30 12.98
CA LYS A 84 9.10 -4.84 13.29
C LYS A 84 8.54 -4.06 12.10
N SER A 85 7.35 -4.44 11.63
CA SER A 85 6.70 -3.74 10.54
C SER A 85 5.98 -2.49 11.03
N THR A 86 6.12 -1.40 10.29
CA THR A 86 5.46 -0.13 10.59
C THR A 86 4.59 0.27 9.41
N VAL A 87 3.35 0.65 9.68
CA VAL A 87 2.44 1.20 8.67
C VAL A 87 2.20 2.66 8.98
N VAL A 88 2.55 3.53 8.05
CA VAL A 88 2.37 4.97 8.16
C VAL A 88 1.19 5.37 7.29
N GLN A 89 0.25 6.13 7.86
CA GLN A 89 -0.93 6.61 7.16
C GLN A 89 -0.84 8.13 7.03
N LEU A 90 -0.71 8.63 5.80
CA LEU A 90 -0.72 10.06 5.56
C LEU A 90 -2.18 10.54 5.48
N GLN A 91 -2.52 11.51 6.31
CA GLN A 91 -3.89 11.98 6.49
C GLN A 91 -3.97 13.46 6.12
N GLY A 92 -4.48 13.73 4.92
CA GLY A 92 -4.61 15.10 4.41
C GLY A 92 -5.93 15.77 4.77
N SER A 93 -6.89 15.03 5.30
CA SER A 93 -8.21 15.58 5.64
C SER A 93 -8.88 14.77 6.75
N ALA A 94 -9.95 15.34 7.34
CA ALA A 94 -10.75 14.62 8.33
C ALA A 94 -11.44 13.39 7.72
N ALA A 95 -11.84 13.47 6.45
CA ALA A 95 -12.45 12.35 5.73
C ALA A 95 -11.46 11.20 5.59
N GLU A 96 -10.22 11.48 5.21
CA GLU A 96 -9.19 10.46 5.10
C GLU A 96 -8.88 9.82 6.46
N LYS A 97 -8.78 10.63 7.49
CA LYS A 97 -8.58 10.13 8.86
C LYS A 97 -9.67 9.16 9.27
N HIS A 98 -10.92 9.49 8.93
CA HIS A 98 -12.06 8.62 9.24
C HIS A 98 -11.97 7.29 8.49
N VAL A 99 -11.60 7.31 7.21
CA VAL A 99 -11.43 6.08 6.42
C VAL A 99 -10.35 5.19 7.02
N TYR A 100 -9.20 5.75 7.41
CA TYR A 100 -8.16 4.96 8.07
C TYR A 100 -8.64 4.33 9.38
N LYS A 101 -9.46 5.07 10.16
CA LYS A 101 -10.03 4.49 11.38
C LYS A 101 -10.90 3.29 11.10
N LEU A 102 -11.72 3.35 10.04
CA LEU A 102 -12.55 2.22 9.64
C LEU A 102 -11.70 1.03 9.21
N LEU A 103 -10.64 1.27 8.44
CA LEU A 103 -9.72 0.21 8.03
C LEU A 103 -9.02 -0.43 9.23
N ASP A 104 -8.56 0.36 10.17
CA ASP A 104 -7.88 -0.15 11.36
C ASP A 104 -8.81 -0.98 12.25
N LYS A 105 -10.09 -0.62 12.29
CA LYS A 105 -11.13 -1.39 13.00
C LYS A 105 -11.65 -2.57 12.20
N ARG A 106 -11.13 -2.77 11.00
CA ARG A 106 -11.53 -3.82 10.06
C ARG A 106 -12.99 -3.73 9.66
N ILE A 107 -13.51 -2.51 9.54
CA ILE A 107 -14.87 -2.23 9.08
C ILE A 107 -14.83 -2.10 7.56
N ASN A 108 -15.80 -2.73 6.89
CA ASN A 108 -15.91 -2.62 5.43
C ASN A 108 -16.32 -1.19 5.07
N VAL A 109 -15.36 -0.41 4.57
CA VAL A 109 -15.55 1.00 4.24
C VAL A 109 -16.60 1.18 3.15
N HIS A 110 -16.59 0.30 2.16
CA HIS A 110 -17.56 0.38 1.05
C HIS A 110 -18.99 0.20 1.53
N ALA A 111 -19.24 -0.81 2.36
CA ALA A 111 -20.57 -1.04 2.94
C ALA A 111 -21.01 0.14 3.81
N LYS A 112 -20.08 0.73 4.56
CA LYS A 112 -20.37 1.90 5.40
C LYS A 112 -20.78 3.11 4.56
N PHE A 113 -20.13 3.34 3.43
CA PHE A 113 -20.50 4.41 2.50
C PHE A 113 -21.89 4.18 1.91
N ILE A 114 -22.23 2.95 1.55
CA ILE A 114 -23.55 2.61 1.05
C ILE A 114 -24.63 2.90 2.11
N ASP A 115 -24.38 2.52 3.35
CA ASP A 115 -25.31 2.79 4.46
C ASP A 115 -25.54 4.29 4.68
N LEU A 116 -24.46 5.07 4.67
CA LEU A 116 -24.54 6.53 4.79
C LEU A 116 -25.34 7.13 3.63
N TYR A 117 -25.10 6.65 2.42
CA TYR A 117 -25.81 7.11 1.24
C TYR A 117 -27.32 6.85 1.36
N LYS A 118 -27.69 5.67 1.84
CA LYS A 118 -29.10 5.32 2.07
C LYS A 118 -29.75 6.23 3.10
N GLU A 119 -29.05 6.52 4.19
CA GLU A 119 -29.56 7.45 5.21
C GLU A 119 -29.84 8.84 4.64
N ILE A 120 -28.98 9.32 3.75
CA ILE A 120 -29.16 10.64 3.12
C ILE A 120 -30.37 10.64 2.18
N LEU A 121 -30.64 9.54 1.48
CA LEU A 121 -31.74 9.45 0.54
C LEU A 121 -33.10 9.19 1.22
N ASP A 122 -33.13 8.60 2.38
CA ASP A 122 -34.33 8.37 3.15
C ASP A 122 -34.68 9.62 3.96
#